data_5cee6abe5206dd9519c0c1ff69effa9d
#
_entry.id   5cee6abe5206dd9519c0c1ff69effa9d
#
_cell.length_a   1.000
_cell.length_b   1.000
_cell.length_c   1.000
_cell.angle_alpha   90.00
_cell.angle_beta   90.00
_cell.angle_gamma   90.00
#
_symmetry.space_group_name_H-M   'P 1'
#
loop_
_entity.id
_entity.type
_entity.pdbx_description
1 polymer ?
#
loop_
_entity_poly.entity_id
_entity_poly.type
_entity_poly.pdbx_seq_one_letter_code
_entity_poly.pdbx_strand_id
1 'polypeptide(L)'
;MTRMDSATTVDYVVVGAGAAGMAFTDALVDRADVRVVLVDRRHGAGGHWLDAYPFVRLHQASVFYGVASTLLGGGRTQQSGPEAGFQERASAPEVSAYYDRVLHERLLASGRVEFLPGCEYVGEGRVVSRVSGRVYRVGGRVVDARYLSPVIPAESPAPFEVGEGATVVPPNDLVRLADAPSEYVVVGSGKTATDVCIWLLDNGVEPDDIVWVRPRDPWMLNRAVVQPDPAVALGLWADIVRAAADAASVEDMFLRLEAAGVMLRIDEGVTATMARTPTLAGWELARLRTVERVVRLGHLRRAERGRLLLDGGAVSVADDAVVVHAAAPGLPVRPPVPIWGDDAITVQPVRAGFPCFGAALIGHVEATVDGDERKNRICLPSVYADTLPQWARLQTLGYRAVQAFSAAPDVRAWAEGLALNPARVPPGGLTGPRVDEALERVDRYQGPGMARMAQFAAMA
;
A
#
# COMPACT_ATOMS: atom_id res chain seq x y z
N MET A 1 -0.03 32.88 4.16
CA MET A 1 0.23 32.72 2.70
C MET A 1 1.29 33.75 2.30
N THR A 2 2.52 33.33 2.25
CA THR A 2 3.64 34.19 1.85
C THR A 2 3.53 34.45 0.35
N ARG A 3 3.65 35.70 -0.10
CA ARG A 3 3.64 36.05 -1.53
C ARG A 3 4.92 35.56 -2.18
N MET A 4 4.84 34.46 -2.96
CA MET A 4 5.92 34.04 -3.85
C MET A 4 5.81 34.83 -5.16
N ASP A 5 6.42 36.02 -5.23
CA ASP A 5 6.41 36.88 -6.43
C ASP A 5 7.76 36.86 -7.21
N SER A 6 8.75 36.11 -6.74
CA SER A 6 10.05 35.88 -7.41
C SER A 6 10.36 34.38 -7.42
N ALA A 7 11.25 33.95 -8.30
CA ALA A 7 11.73 32.57 -8.31
C ALA A 7 12.29 32.21 -6.93
N THR A 8 11.59 31.32 -6.22
CA THR A 8 12.02 30.87 -4.89
C THR A 8 13.02 29.75 -5.09
N THR A 9 14.27 29.98 -4.69
CA THR A 9 15.29 28.95 -4.64
C THR A 9 15.19 28.21 -3.32
N VAL A 10 15.00 26.89 -3.40
CA VAL A 10 14.98 25.94 -2.27
C VAL A 10 15.93 24.79 -2.58
N ASP A 11 16.25 23.98 -1.60
CA ASP A 11 17.12 22.81 -1.83
C ASP A 11 16.35 21.68 -2.52
N TYR A 12 15.08 21.48 -2.16
CA TYR A 12 14.24 20.39 -2.72
C TYR A 12 12.83 20.85 -3.09
N VAL A 13 12.33 20.28 -4.19
CA VAL A 13 10.93 20.36 -4.60
C VAL A 13 10.33 18.96 -4.53
N VAL A 14 9.57 18.66 -3.49
CA VAL A 14 8.91 17.35 -3.29
C VAL A 14 7.54 17.38 -3.95
N VAL A 15 7.33 16.53 -4.94
CA VAL A 15 6.09 16.45 -5.71
C VAL A 15 5.24 15.28 -5.22
N GLY A 16 4.15 15.61 -4.54
CA GLY A 16 3.22 14.71 -3.86
C GLY A 16 3.35 14.79 -2.34
N ALA A 17 2.29 15.27 -1.67
CA ALA A 17 2.17 15.30 -0.20
C ALA A 17 1.38 14.09 0.35
N GLY A 18 1.42 12.97 -0.35
CA GLY A 18 0.92 11.68 0.13
C GLY A 18 1.90 11.04 1.12
N ALA A 19 1.60 9.82 1.56
CA ALA A 19 2.39 9.09 2.54
C ALA A 19 3.90 9.04 2.21
N ALA A 20 4.26 8.83 0.94
CA ALA A 20 5.65 8.76 0.50
C ALA A 20 6.36 10.12 0.59
N GLY A 21 5.75 11.19 0.06
CA GLY A 21 6.35 12.53 0.12
C GLY A 21 6.46 13.07 1.53
N MET A 22 5.45 12.83 2.36
CA MET A 22 5.46 13.22 3.78
C MET A 22 6.56 12.47 4.55
N ALA A 23 6.70 11.15 4.36
CA ALA A 23 7.70 10.34 5.05
C ALA A 23 9.14 10.68 4.60
N PHE A 24 9.35 10.95 3.30
CA PHE A 24 10.61 11.43 2.77
C PHE A 24 10.98 12.80 3.37
N THR A 25 10.05 13.76 3.30
CA THR A 25 10.28 15.13 3.76
C THR A 25 10.59 15.19 5.27
N ASP A 26 9.83 14.45 6.09
CA ASP A 26 10.06 14.37 7.53
C ASP A 26 11.46 13.84 7.87
N ALA A 27 11.87 12.73 7.25
CA ALA A 27 13.18 12.14 7.50
C ALA A 27 14.34 13.02 6.99
N LEU A 28 14.14 13.73 5.87
CA LEU A 28 15.11 14.67 5.31
C LEU A 28 15.35 15.84 6.26
N VAL A 29 14.28 16.56 6.65
CA VAL A 29 14.40 17.77 7.49
C VAL A 29 14.76 17.46 8.95
N ASP A 30 14.63 16.21 9.38
CA ASP A 30 15.09 15.77 10.70
C ASP A 30 16.63 15.76 10.82
N ARG A 31 17.32 15.52 9.70
CA ARG A 31 18.76 15.30 9.66
C ARG A 31 19.55 16.35 8.87
N ALA A 32 18.89 17.13 8.02
CA ALA A 32 19.53 18.15 7.19
C ALA A 32 18.89 19.53 7.42
N ASP A 33 19.70 20.57 7.41
CA ASP A 33 19.24 21.95 7.44
C ASP A 33 19.00 22.45 6.02
N VAL A 34 17.86 22.05 5.45
CA VAL A 34 17.47 22.29 4.06
C VAL A 34 16.08 22.91 3.96
N ARG A 35 15.84 23.66 2.89
CA ARG A 35 14.54 24.26 2.56
C ARG A 35 13.83 23.41 1.53
N VAL A 36 12.56 23.10 1.78
CA VAL A 36 11.73 22.21 0.97
C VAL A 36 10.44 22.91 0.56
N VAL A 37 10.09 22.84 -0.72
CA VAL A 37 8.73 23.12 -1.18
C VAL A 37 8.03 21.78 -1.45
N LEU A 38 6.94 21.54 -0.73
CA LEU A 38 6.08 20.37 -0.89
C LEU A 38 4.88 20.77 -1.75
N VAL A 39 4.64 20.06 -2.86
CA VAL A 39 3.60 20.38 -3.85
C VAL A 39 2.59 19.23 -3.92
N ASP A 40 1.31 19.52 -3.83
CA ASP A 40 0.26 18.52 -4.11
C ASP A 40 -0.91 19.10 -4.90
N ARG A 41 -1.48 18.25 -5.77
CA ARG A 41 -2.69 18.60 -6.55
C ARG A 41 -3.94 18.70 -5.69
N ARG A 42 -3.95 18.09 -4.52
CA ARG A 42 -5.02 18.13 -3.54
C ARG A 42 -4.87 19.32 -2.59
N HIS A 43 -5.93 19.56 -1.85
CA HIS A 43 -6.02 20.71 -0.93
C HIS A 43 -5.24 20.50 0.38
N GLY A 44 -4.81 19.30 0.70
CA GLY A 44 -4.14 18.92 1.95
C GLY A 44 -3.13 17.80 1.78
N ALA A 45 -2.42 17.47 2.87
CA ALA A 45 -1.54 16.32 2.95
C ALA A 45 -2.33 15.03 3.19
N GLY A 46 -1.77 13.88 2.78
CA GLY A 46 -2.39 12.56 2.92
C GLY A 46 -2.60 11.83 1.59
N GLY A 47 -2.48 12.55 0.45
CA GLY A 47 -2.61 11.95 -0.87
C GLY A 47 -4.00 11.33 -1.09
N HIS A 48 -4.06 10.10 -1.58
CA HIS A 48 -5.33 9.41 -1.88
C HIS A 48 -6.24 9.16 -0.67
N TRP A 49 -5.74 9.30 0.57
CA TRP A 49 -6.57 9.18 1.76
C TRP A 49 -7.63 10.28 1.87
N LEU A 50 -7.38 11.45 1.26
CA LEU A 50 -8.36 12.54 1.20
C LEU A 50 -9.59 12.19 0.34
N ASP A 51 -9.44 11.22 -0.55
CA ASP A 51 -10.49 10.75 -1.47
C ASP A 51 -10.86 9.27 -1.19
N ALA A 52 -10.41 8.69 -0.08
CA ALA A 52 -10.70 7.32 0.29
C ALA A 52 -12.17 7.16 0.74
N TYR A 53 -12.73 5.96 0.54
CA TYR A 53 -14.09 5.69 1.01
C TYR A 53 -14.14 5.67 2.56
N PRO A 54 -15.25 6.13 3.18
CA PRO A 54 -15.28 6.45 4.62
C PRO A 54 -15.02 5.27 5.56
N PHE A 55 -15.32 4.04 5.12
CA PHE A 55 -15.18 2.83 5.92
C PHE A 55 -13.85 2.11 5.74
N VAL A 56 -12.90 2.67 4.94
CA VAL A 56 -11.58 2.05 4.78
C VAL A 56 -10.75 2.17 6.07
N ARG A 57 -10.01 1.10 6.35
CA ARG A 57 -8.96 1.07 7.37
C ARG A 57 -7.64 0.63 6.76
N LEU A 58 -6.54 1.00 7.39
CA LEU A 58 -5.22 0.47 7.03
C LEU A 58 -5.27 -1.06 6.96
N HIS A 59 -4.53 -1.64 6.02
CA HIS A 59 -4.41 -3.09 5.87
C HIS A 59 -3.61 -3.70 7.02
N GLN A 60 -2.58 -3.01 7.48
CA GLN A 60 -1.61 -3.44 8.50
C GLN A 60 -1.68 -2.51 9.72
N ALA A 61 -0.91 -2.84 10.74
CA ALA A 61 -0.80 -2.04 11.95
C ALA A 61 -0.43 -0.57 11.65
N SER A 62 -1.06 0.35 12.38
CA SER A 62 -0.87 1.80 12.18
C SER A 62 0.58 2.23 12.31
N VAL A 63 1.36 1.61 13.19
CA VAL A 63 2.77 1.98 13.40
C VAL A 63 3.66 1.80 12.17
N PHE A 64 3.25 0.96 11.20
CA PHE A 64 3.97 0.78 9.94
C PHE A 64 3.65 1.82 8.88
N TYR A 65 2.77 2.77 9.21
CA TYR A 65 2.31 3.80 8.28
C TYR A 65 2.51 5.20 8.87
N GLY A 66 2.87 6.17 8.04
CA GLY A 66 3.09 7.55 8.45
C GLY A 66 4.53 8.00 8.25
N VAL A 67 5.03 8.86 9.14
CA VAL A 67 6.38 9.45 9.09
C VAL A 67 7.26 8.93 10.23
N ALA A 68 8.59 9.11 10.11
CA ALA A 68 9.56 8.56 11.05
C ALA A 68 9.48 9.22 12.45
N SER A 69 9.23 10.53 12.50
CA SER A 69 9.25 11.31 13.74
C SER A 69 8.00 11.18 14.60
N THR A 70 6.88 10.77 14.02
CA THR A 70 5.57 10.82 14.68
C THR A 70 4.77 9.56 14.35
N LEU A 71 4.36 8.82 15.37
CA LEU A 71 3.56 7.61 15.17
C LEU A 71 2.13 7.94 14.71
N LEU A 72 1.61 7.14 13.80
CA LEU A 72 0.18 7.08 13.53
C LEU A 72 -0.50 6.18 14.58
N GLY A 73 -1.45 6.72 15.32
CA GLY A 73 -2.12 6.04 16.42
C GLY A 73 -1.28 6.01 17.71
N GLY A 74 -1.71 5.21 18.67
CA GLY A 74 -1.07 5.08 19.99
C GLY A 74 -0.21 3.83 20.16
N GLY A 75 -0.05 3.01 19.12
CA GLY A 75 0.67 1.73 19.19
C GLY A 75 -0.06 0.69 20.06
N ARG A 76 -1.39 0.81 20.22
CA ARG A 76 -2.18 -0.01 21.14
C ARG A 76 -2.51 -1.37 20.53
N THR A 77 -2.41 -2.41 21.35
CA THR A 77 -2.98 -3.73 21.03
C THR A 77 -4.47 -3.75 21.37
N GLN A 78 -5.30 -4.22 20.46
CA GLN A 78 -6.73 -4.37 20.65
C GLN A 78 -7.01 -5.44 21.72
N GLN A 79 -7.83 -5.11 22.71
CA GLN A 79 -8.11 -5.98 23.86
C GLN A 79 -9.38 -6.82 23.67
N SER A 80 -10.20 -6.49 22.66
CA SER A 80 -11.50 -7.13 22.42
C SER A 80 -11.84 -7.11 20.94
N GLY A 81 -12.93 -7.83 20.58
CA GLY A 81 -13.39 -7.94 19.20
C GLY A 81 -12.61 -8.99 18.40
N PRO A 82 -12.90 -9.09 17.09
CA PRO A 82 -12.36 -10.16 16.25
C PRO A 82 -10.85 -10.00 15.94
N GLU A 83 -10.27 -8.84 16.26
CA GLU A 83 -8.83 -8.56 16.13
C GLU A 83 -8.14 -8.38 17.49
N ALA A 84 -8.70 -8.93 18.57
CA ALA A 84 -8.04 -8.96 19.88
C ALA A 84 -6.64 -9.59 19.76
N GLY A 85 -5.63 -8.93 20.32
CA GLY A 85 -4.23 -9.31 20.19
C GLY A 85 -3.49 -8.68 18.99
N PHE A 86 -4.20 -8.09 18.03
CA PHE A 86 -3.58 -7.33 16.94
C PHE A 86 -3.40 -5.87 17.34
N GLN A 87 -2.38 -5.22 16.75
CA GLN A 87 -2.26 -3.80 16.91
C GLN A 87 -3.36 -3.04 16.13
N GLU A 88 -3.74 -1.87 16.64
CA GLU A 88 -4.75 -1.00 16.04
C GLU A 88 -4.46 -0.64 14.58
N ARG A 89 -5.54 -0.44 13.82
CA ARG A 89 -5.52 -0.01 12.42
C ARG A 89 -6.31 1.28 12.28
N ALA A 90 -5.64 2.36 11.84
CA ALA A 90 -6.27 3.65 11.64
C ALA A 90 -7.30 3.61 10.50
N SER A 91 -8.39 4.31 10.69
CA SER A 91 -9.40 4.63 9.69
C SER A 91 -8.96 5.78 8.78
N ALA A 92 -9.66 5.99 7.65
CA ALA A 92 -9.36 7.10 6.75
C ALA A 92 -9.38 8.48 7.43
N PRO A 93 -10.38 8.83 8.28
CA PRO A 93 -10.35 10.09 9.03
C PRO A 93 -9.14 10.23 9.96
N GLU A 94 -8.75 9.16 10.65
CA GLU A 94 -7.57 9.17 11.54
C GLU A 94 -6.27 9.37 10.76
N VAL A 95 -6.13 8.74 9.57
CA VAL A 95 -4.98 8.93 8.70
C VAL A 95 -4.93 10.37 8.16
N SER A 96 -6.06 10.92 7.72
CA SER A 96 -6.14 12.29 7.20
C SER A 96 -5.82 13.32 8.28
N ALA A 97 -6.40 13.20 9.47
CA ALA A 97 -6.11 14.06 10.61
C ALA A 97 -4.64 13.96 11.07
N TYR A 98 -4.06 12.77 10.99
CA TYR A 98 -2.65 12.56 11.30
C TYR A 98 -1.74 13.31 10.33
N TYR A 99 -1.96 13.21 9.00
CA TYR A 99 -1.13 13.91 8.03
C TYR A 99 -1.31 15.42 8.09
N ASP A 100 -2.50 15.91 8.36
CA ASP A 100 -2.75 17.33 8.59
C ASP A 100 -1.96 17.85 9.79
N ARG A 101 -1.98 17.13 10.91
CA ARG A 101 -1.19 17.45 12.11
C ARG A 101 0.31 17.40 11.82
N VAL A 102 0.83 16.37 11.17
CA VAL A 102 2.26 16.27 10.83
C VAL A 102 2.67 17.42 9.92
N LEU A 103 1.83 17.79 8.93
CA LEU A 103 2.10 18.92 8.06
C LEU A 103 2.23 20.21 8.87
N HIS A 104 1.24 20.54 9.69
CA HIS A 104 1.16 21.82 10.36
C HIS A 104 2.09 21.92 11.59
N GLU A 105 2.07 20.92 12.47
CA GLU A 105 2.78 20.97 13.74
C GLU A 105 4.25 20.55 13.65
N ARG A 106 4.64 19.81 12.60
CA ARG A 106 6.02 19.34 12.44
C ARG A 106 6.71 19.99 11.24
N LEU A 107 6.17 19.85 10.04
CA LEU A 107 6.86 20.28 8.81
C LEU A 107 6.82 21.80 8.65
N LEU A 108 5.65 22.42 8.62
CA LEU A 108 5.51 23.88 8.48
C LEU A 108 6.04 24.62 9.71
N ALA A 109 5.81 24.11 10.91
CA ALA A 109 6.31 24.70 12.14
C ALA A 109 7.86 24.73 12.21
N SER A 110 8.56 23.88 11.46
CA SER A 110 10.02 23.93 11.35
C SER A 110 10.55 25.21 10.69
N GLY A 111 9.69 25.94 9.97
CA GLY A 111 10.06 27.11 9.16
C GLY A 111 10.89 26.77 7.91
N ARG A 112 11.18 25.48 7.66
CA ARG A 112 11.99 25.00 6.54
C ARG A 112 11.18 24.38 5.41
N VAL A 113 9.91 24.07 5.66
CA VAL A 113 9.00 23.48 4.67
C VAL A 113 7.90 24.48 4.32
N GLU A 114 7.68 24.68 3.04
CA GLU A 114 6.53 25.42 2.50
C GLU A 114 5.63 24.44 1.75
N PHE A 115 4.30 24.57 1.87
CA PHE A 115 3.33 23.70 1.20
C PHE A 115 2.52 24.47 0.17
N LEU A 116 2.45 23.94 -1.06
CA LEU A 116 1.65 24.45 -2.17
C LEU A 116 0.50 23.48 -2.47
N PRO A 117 -0.67 23.61 -1.79
CA PRO A 117 -1.85 22.81 -2.06
C PRO A 117 -2.54 23.25 -3.35
N GLY A 118 -3.28 22.32 -3.97
CA GLY A 118 -4.01 22.58 -5.20
C GLY A 118 -3.11 22.96 -6.38
N CYS A 119 -1.87 22.52 -6.35
CA CYS A 119 -0.84 22.86 -7.33
C CYS A 119 -0.25 21.62 -7.99
N GLU A 120 0.17 21.77 -9.24
CA GLU A 120 0.76 20.69 -10.03
C GLU A 120 2.15 21.09 -10.51
N TYR A 121 3.14 20.20 -10.28
CA TYR A 121 4.46 20.35 -10.87
C TYR A 121 4.43 19.87 -12.32
N VAL A 122 4.70 20.77 -13.26
CA VAL A 122 4.61 20.53 -14.70
C VAL A 122 5.98 20.42 -15.40
N GLY A 123 7.05 20.27 -14.63
CA GLY A 123 8.42 20.16 -15.13
C GLY A 123 9.16 21.50 -15.15
N GLU A 124 10.47 21.46 -15.37
CA GLU A 124 11.35 22.62 -15.53
C GLU A 124 11.23 23.69 -14.41
N GLY A 125 11.05 23.25 -13.17
CA GLY A 125 10.88 24.14 -12.01
C GLY A 125 9.57 24.93 -12.03
N ARG A 126 8.55 24.51 -12.78
CA ARG A 126 7.25 25.18 -12.84
C ARG A 126 6.19 24.43 -12.04
N VAL A 127 5.53 25.17 -11.18
CA VAL A 127 4.36 24.69 -10.40
C VAL A 127 3.16 25.56 -10.77
N VAL A 128 2.07 24.93 -11.18
CA VAL A 128 0.84 25.61 -11.61
C VAL A 128 -0.28 25.39 -10.62
N SER A 129 -0.88 26.47 -10.13
CA SER A 129 -2.09 26.39 -9.32
C SER A 129 -3.28 25.92 -10.17
N ARG A 130 -3.92 24.84 -9.77
CA ARG A 130 -5.12 24.29 -10.42
C ARG A 130 -6.37 25.17 -10.18
N VAL A 131 -6.30 26.08 -9.19
CA VAL A 131 -7.41 26.97 -8.83
C VAL A 131 -7.33 28.27 -9.60
N SER A 132 -6.15 28.90 -9.69
CA SER A 132 -5.98 30.24 -10.28
C SER A 132 -5.25 30.25 -11.62
N GLY A 133 -4.65 29.14 -12.05
CA GLY A 133 -3.74 29.09 -13.20
C GLY A 133 -2.40 29.80 -12.98
N ARG A 134 -2.17 30.37 -11.78
CA ARG A 134 -0.92 31.06 -11.46
C ARG A 134 0.26 30.09 -11.54
N VAL A 135 1.35 30.54 -12.18
CA VAL A 135 2.60 29.79 -12.31
C VAL A 135 3.59 30.27 -11.25
N TYR A 136 4.11 29.37 -10.44
CA TYR A 136 5.22 29.59 -9.53
C TYR A 136 6.49 29.00 -10.13
N ARG A 137 7.60 29.68 -10.00
CA ARG A 137 8.92 29.14 -10.38
C ARG A 137 9.64 28.72 -9.10
N VAL A 138 10.02 27.44 -9.02
CA VAL A 138 10.76 26.86 -7.90
C VAL A 138 12.01 26.20 -8.44
N GLY A 139 13.16 26.59 -7.88
CA GLY A 139 14.46 25.95 -8.17
C GLY A 139 14.82 25.02 -7.02
N GLY A 140 15.41 23.87 -7.32
CA GLY A 140 15.85 22.88 -6.33
C GLY A 140 15.86 21.48 -6.93
N ARG A 141 16.42 20.52 -6.19
CA ARG A 141 16.39 19.12 -6.60
C ARG A 141 14.96 18.56 -6.52
N VAL A 142 14.51 17.99 -7.62
CA VAL A 142 13.15 17.42 -7.68
C VAL A 142 13.11 16.06 -7.00
N VAL A 143 12.08 15.85 -6.20
CA VAL A 143 11.76 14.54 -5.57
C VAL A 143 10.37 14.12 -6.04
N ASP A 144 10.31 13.10 -6.89
CA ASP A 144 9.03 12.56 -7.36
C ASP A 144 8.51 11.48 -6.41
N ALA A 145 7.56 11.87 -5.56
CA ALA A 145 6.87 10.97 -4.65
C ALA A 145 5.55 10.42 -5.25
N ARG A 146 5.31 10.59 -6.56
CA ARG A 146 4.11 10.14 -7.28
C ARG A 146 4.34 8.86 -8.07
N TYR A 147 5.59 8.38 -8.18
CA TYR A 147 5.93 7.24 -9.05
C TYR A 147 5.04 6.02 -8.83
N LEU A 148 4.62 5.78 -7.60
CA LEU A 148 3.74 4.67 -7.21
C LEU A 148 2.39 5.17 -6.66
N SER A 149 1.93 6.33 -7.07
CA SER A 149 0.60 6.82 -6.68
C SER A 149 -0.48 5.83 -7.12
N PRO A 150 -1.36 5.39 -6.21
CA PRO A 150 -2.43 4.47 -6.55
C PRO A 150 -3.51 5.18 -7.39
N VAL A 151 -4.16 4.39 -8.24
CA VAL A 151 -5.42 4.78 -8.90
C VAL A 151 -6.56 4.19 -8.10
N ILE A 152 -7.46 5.04 -7.60
CA ILE A 152 -8.59 4.64 -6.75
C ILE A 152 -9.93 4.83 -7.47
N PRO A 153 -10.99 4.08 -7.08
CA PRO A 153 -12.30 4.16 -7.74
C PRO A 153 -12.91 5.55 -7.73
N ALA A 154 -12.69 6.34 -6.67
CA ALA A 154 -13.22 7.71 -6.57
C ALA A 154 -12.63 8.68 -7.61
N GLU A 155 -11.45 8.37 -8.18
CA GLU A 155 -10.74 9.24 -9.15
C GLU A 155 -10.71 8.66 -10.57
N SER A 156 -11.32 7.50 -10.79
CA SER A 156 -11.31 6.84 -12.09
C SER A 156 -12.70 6.40 -12.52
N PRO A 157 -13.04 6.51 -13.81
CA PRO A 157 -14.28 5.96 -14.32
C PRO A 157 -14.29 4.43 -14.17
N ALA A 158 -15.47 3.85 -14.12
CA ALA A 158 -15.61 2.39 -14.18
C ALA A 158 -14.95 1.86 -15.46
N PRO A 159 -14.21 0.73 -15.41
CA PRO A 159 -13.53 0.17 -16.57
C PRO A 159 -14.46 -0.62 -17.51
N PHE A 160 -15.76 -0.35 -17.46
CA PHE A 160 -16.81 -0.96 -18.25
C PHE A 160 -17.87 0.05 -18.64
N GLU A 161 -18.64 -0.23 -19.67
CA GLU A 161 -19.75 0.64 -20.08
C GLU A 161 -20.88 0.65 -19.07
N VAL A 162 -21.48 1.82 -18.87
CA VAL A 162 -22.72 2.00 -18.08
C VAL A 162 -23.86 2.22 -19.04
N GLY A 163 -24.76 1.22 -19.13
CA GLY A 163 -25.96 1.28 -19.95
C GLY A 163 -27.07 2.11 -19.32
N GLU A 164 -28.12 2.35 -20.11
CA GLU A 164 -29.27 3.13 -19.67
C GLU A 164 -29.96 2.45 -18.47
N GLY A 165 -30.26 3.24 -17.44
CA GLY A 165 -30.95 2.80 -16.24
C GLY A 165 -30.12 1.97 -15.26
N ALA A 166 -28.83 1.75 -15.53
CA ALA A 166 -27.92 1.11 -14.57
C ALA A 166 -27.41 2.13 -13.54
N THR A 167 -27.43 1.76 -12.26
CA THR A 167 -26.83 2.56 -11.17
C THR A 167 -25.42 2.02 -10.87
N VAL A 168 -24.40 2.82 -11.19
CA VAL A 168 -22.99 2.46 -10.93
C VAL A 168 -22.36 3.53 -10.03
N VAL A 169 -21.78 3.09 -8.92
CA VAL A 169 -21.19 4.00 -7.91
C VAL A 169 -19.79 3.53 -7.49
N PRO A 170 -18.87 4.44 -7.12
CA PRO A 170 -17.68 4.08 -6.39
C PRO A 170 -18.03 3.71 -4.94
N PRO A 171 -17.16 3.02 -4.18
CA PRO A 171 -17.37 2.71 -2.76
C PRO A 171 -17.68 3.93 -1.89
N ASN A 172 -17.18 5.10 -2.27
CA ASN A 172 -17.43 6.38 -1.59
C ASN A 172 -18.91 6.76 -1.52
N ASP A 173 -19.69 6.38 -2.52
CA ASP A 173 -21.07 6.78 -2.64
C ASP A 173 -22.06 5.78 -2.02
N LEU A 174 -21.59 4.59 -1.61
CA LEU A 174 -22.40 3.62 -0.86
C LEU A 174 -23.04 4.23 0.40
N VAL A 175 -22.29 5.06 1.11
CA VAL A 175 -22.78 5.72 2.34
C VAL A 175 -23.74 6.89 2.06
N ARG A 176 -24.04 7.15 0.79
CA ARG A 176 -24.90 8.25 0.32
C ARG A 176 -26.15 7.77 -0.39
N LEU A 177 -26.34 6.47 -0.51
CA LEU A 177 -27.55 5.91 -1.11
C LEU A 177 -28.77 6.36 -0.29
N ALA A 178 -29.81 6.83 -0.98
CA ALA A 178 -31.04 7.28 -0.32
C ALA A 178 -31.90 6.09 0.12
N ASP A 179 -31.91 5.05 -0.71
CA ASP A 179 -32.69 3.82 -0.49
C ASP A 179 -31.77 2.61 -0.69
N ALA A 180 -32.06 1.52 0.05
CA ALA A 180 -31.37 0.25 -0.12
C ALA A 180 -31.90 -0.45 -1.39
N PRO A 181 -31.02 -0.89 -2.32
CA PRO A 181 -31.43 -1.70 -3.45
C PRO A 181 -31.76 -3.14 -3.02
N SER A 182 -32.42 -3.89 -3.88
CA SER A 182 -32.66 -5.34 -3.67
C SER A 182 -31.37 -6.16 -3.79
N GLU A 183 -30.39 -5.69 -4.55
CA GLU A 183 -29.10 -6.39 -4.74
C GLU A 183 -27.93 -5.39 -4.86
N TYR A 184 -26.76 -5.79 -4.35
CA TYR A 184 -25.49 -5.11 -4.57
C TYR A 184 -24.58 -5.96 -5.47
N VAL A 185 -24.09 -5.36 -6.56
CA VAL A 185 -23.10 -6.00 -7.44
C VAL A 185 -21.72 -5.43 -7.12
N VAL A 186 -20.85 -6.18 -6.48
CA VAL A 186 -19.49 -5.75 -6.16
C VAL A 186 -18.53 -6.20 -7.26
N VAL A 187 -17.91 -5.23 -7.98
CA VAL A 187 -17.01 -5.51 -9.11
C VAL A 187 -15.56 -5.33 -8.71
N GLY A 188 -14.82 -6.43 -8.65
CA GLY A 188 -13.38 -6.45 -8.32
C GLY A 188 -13.01 -7.57 -7.35
N SER A 189 -11.71 -7.87 -7.29
CA SER A 189 -11.17 -8.96 -6.45
C SER A 189 -10.14 -8.47 -5.41
N GLY A 190 -9.84 -7.18 -5.40
CA GLY A 190 -8.84 -6.60 -4.51
C GLY A 190 -9.38 -6.21 -3.13
N LYS A 191 -8.53 -5.56 -2.32
CA LYS A 191 -8.90 -5.12 -0.96
C LYS A 191 -10.13 -4.22 -0.94
N THR A 192 -10.29 -3.32 -1.90
CA THR A 192 -11.47 -2.44 -1.98
C THR A 192 -12.77 -3.24 -2.08
N ALA A 193 -12.79 -4.29 -2.92
CA ALA A 193 -13.97 -5.14 -3.05
C ALA A 193 -14.24 -5.95 -1.79
N THR A 194 -13.19 -6.47 -1.12
CA THR A 194 -13.37 -7.18 0.16
C THR A 194 -13.90 -6.25 1.25
N ASP A 195 -13.41 -5.00 1.31
CA ASP A 195 -13.92 -4.02 2.27
C ASP A 195 -15.39 -3.66 2.01
N VAL A 196 -15.78 -3.53 0.73
CA VAL A 196 -17.19 -3.31 0.35
C VAL A 196 -18.06 -4.47 0.81
N CYS A 197 -17.68 -5.72 0.51
CA CYS A 197 -18.45 -6.89 0.94
C CYS A 197 -18.58 -6.95 2.47
N ILE A 198 -17.48 -6.76 3.21
CA ILE A 198 -17.49 -6.75 4.68
C ILE A 198 -18.39 -5.63 5.21
N TRP A 199 -18.30 -4.43 4.64
CA TRP A 199 -19.10 -3.29 5.07
C TRP A 199 -20.60 -3.52 4.82
N LEU A 200 -20.99 -4.08 3.68
CA LEU A 200 -22.37 -4.45 3.38
C LEU A 200 -22.90 -5.46 4.40
N LEU A 201 -22.15 -6.56 4.63
CA LEU A 201 -22.50 -7.62 5.59
C LEU A 201 -22.60 -7.07 7.03
N ASP A 202 -21.71 -6.15 7.43
CA ASP A 202 -21.73 -5.55 8.77
C ASP A 202 -22.88 -4.55 8.95
N ASN A 203 -23.44 -4.03 7.83
CA ASN A 203 -24.65 -3.19 7.84
C ASN A 203 -25.94 -3.98 7.59
N GLY A 204 -25.91 -5.30 7.66
CA GLY A 204 -27.09 -6.16 7.64
C GLY A 204 -27.61 -6.52 6.25
N VAL A 205 -26.79 -6.34 5.21
CA VAL A 205 -27.11 -6.89 3.87
C VAL A 205 -26.93 -8.41 3.94
N GLU A 206 -27.96 -9.14 3.50
CA GLU A 206 -27.87 -10.59 3.46
C GLU A 206 -26.83 -11.04 2.40
N PRO A 207 -26.07 -12.12 2.68
CA PRO A 207 -25.07 -12.62 1.72
C PRO A 207 -25.63 -12.92 0.33
N ASP A 208 -26.89 -13.38 0.26
CA ASP A 208 -27.57 -13.72 -1.00
C ASP A 208 -27.93 -12.49 -1.85
N ASP A 209 -27.98 -11.29 -1.23
CA ASP A 209 -28.23 -10.02 -1.91
C ASP A 209 -26.92 -9.39 -2.45
N ILE A 210 -25.79 -10.06 -2.28
CA ILE A 210 -24.49 -9.62 -2.81
C ILE A 210 -24.06 -10.49 -3.97
N VAL A 211 -23.97 -9.90 -5.16
CA VAL A 211 -23.40 -10.52 -6.36
C VAL A 211 -21.95 -10.07 -6.51
N TRP A 212 -20.99 -10.97 -6.36
CA TRP A 212 -19.58 -10.60 -6.38
C TRP A 212 -18.89 -10.99 -7.69
N VAL A 213 -18.60 -10.03 -8.56
CA VAL A 213 -17.89 -10.22 -9.83
C VAL A 213 -16.39 -10.26 -9.56
N ARG A 214 -15.80 -11.46 -9.65
CA ARG A 214 -14.37 -11.73 -9.47
C ARG A 214 -13.76 -12.34 -10.72
N PRO A 215 -13.14 -11.54 -11.61
CA PRO A 215 -12.53 -12.08 -12.84
C PRO A 215 -11.28 -12.92 -12.56
N ARG A 216 -10.58 -12.67 -11.44
CA ARG A 216 -9.45 -13.46 -10.93
C ARG A 216 -9.57 -13.58 -9.42
N ASP A 217 -9.24 -14.73 -8.87
CA ASP A 217 -9.18 -14.91 -7.42
C ASP A 217 -7.80 -14.50 -6.87
N PRO A 218 -7.77 -13.76 -5.74
CA PRO A 218 -6.55 -13.25 -5.14
C PRO A 218 -6.00 -14.17 -4.05
N TRP A 219 -4.68 -14.18 -3.90
CA TRP A 219 -4.01 -14.51 -2.66
C TRP A 219 -4.03 -13.30 -1.73
N MET A 220 -4.39 -13.52 -0.48
CA MET A 220 -4.38 -12.51 0.60
C MET A 220 -3.31 -12.87 1.62
N LEU A 221 -2.63 -11.87 2.17
CA LEU A 221 -1.67 -12.08 3.26
C LEU A 221 -2.42 -12.08 4.59
N ASN A 222 -2.19 -13.08 5.43
CA ASN A 222 -2.82 -13.14 6.75
C ASN A 222 -2.32 -11.98 7.62
N ARG A 223 -3.23 -11.15 8.12
CA ARG A 223 -2.88 -10.01 8.98
C ARG A 223 -2.17 -10.42 10.28
N ALA A 224 -2.44 -11.63 10.78
CA ALA A 224 -1.80 -12.16 11.97
C ALA A 224 -0.26 -12.25 11.86
N VAL A 225 0.27 -12.47 10.65
CA VAL A 225 1.72 -12.58 10.40
C VAL A 225 2.39 -11.24 10.06
N VAL A 226 1.62 -10.12 10.09
CA VAL A 226 2.13 -8.76 9.81
C VAL A 226 1.83 -7.86 11.02
N GLN A 227 2.35 -8.24 12.17
CA GLN A 227 2.22 -7.49 13.42
C GLN A 227 3.59 -6.90 13.83
N PRO A 228 3.63 -5.80 14.59
CA PRO A 228 4.88 -5.16 15.04
C PRO A 228 5.54 -5.92 16.21
N ASP A 229 5.68 -7.20 16.05
CA ASP A 229 6.37 -8.14 16.92
C ASP A 229 7.55 -8.74 16.15
N PRO A 230 8.80 -8.57 16.58
CA PRO A 230 9.98 -9.11 15.90
C PRO A 230 9.92 -10.62 15.69
N ALA A 231 9.36 -11.38 16.63
CA ALA A 231 9.21 -12.83 16.48
C ALA A 231 8.22 -13.18 15.35
N VAL A 232 7.15 -12.38 15.18
CA VAL A 232 6.19 -12.51 14.07
C VAL A 232 6.87 -12.20 12.74
N ALA A 233 7.64 -11.11 12.67
CA ALA A 233 8.34 -10.71 11.45
C ALA A 233 9.39 -11.73 11.01
N LEU A 234 10.16 -12.27 11.97
CA LEU A 234 11.14 -13.34 11.71
C LEU A 234 10.45 -14.66 11.33
N GLY A 235 9.35 -15.00 12.02
CA GLY A 235 8.55 -16.19 11.71
C GLY A 235 7.98 -16.14 10.30
N LEU A 236 7.42 -15.00 9.89
CA LEU A 236 6.96 -14.78 8.52
C LEU A 236 8.07 -15.02 7.49
N TRP A 237 9.26 -14.45 7.74
CA TRP A 237 10.39 -14.65 6.82
C TRP A 237 10.84 -16.11 6.78
N ALA A 238 10.91 -16.78 7.93
CA ALA A 238 11.25 -18.20 8.03
C ALA A 238 10.27 -19.09 7.25
N ASP A 239 8.97 -18.80 7.33
CA ASP A 239 7.94 -19.53 6.59
C ASP A 239 8.04 -19.29 5.08
N ILE A 240 8.33 -18.05 4.64
CA ILE A 240 8.53 -17.72 3.22
C ILE A 240 9.72 -18.49 2.64
N VAL A 241 10.89 -18.46 3.30
CA VAL A 241 12.08 -19.12 2.76
C VAL A 241 11.97 -20.66 2.82
N ARG A 242 11.29 -21.20 3.84
CA ARG A 242 11.00 -22.64 3.93
C ARG A 242 10.03 -23.06 2.82
N ALA A 243 8.91 -22.37 2.65
CA ALA A 243 7.94 -22.67 1.61
C ALA A 243 8.58 -22.64 0.22
N ALA A 244 9.46 -21.66 -0.05
CA ALA A 244 10.18 -21.57 -1.29
C ALA A 244 11.18 -22.72 -1.48
N ALA A 245 11.96 -23.08 -0.43
CA ALA A 245 12.94 -24.16 -0.49
C ALA A 245 12.31 -25.52 -0.82
N ASP A 246 11.15 -25.80 -0.22
CA ASP A 246 10.45 -27.07 -0.34
C ASP A 246 9.51 -27.15 -1.56
N ALA A 247 9.31 -26.04 -2.30
CA ALA A 247 8.32 -25.96 -3.37
C ALA A 247 8.80 -26.55 -4.69
N ALA A 248 7.92 -27.33 -5.34
CA ALA A 248 8.13 -27.84 -6.70
C ALA A 248 7.85 -26.76 -7.78
N SER A 249 6.89 -25.87 -7.55
CA SER A 249 6.52 -24.75 -8.43
C SER A 249 6.16 -23.50 -7.63
N VAL A 250 5.94 -22.38 -8.31
CA VAL A 250 5.50 -21.14 -7.63
C VAL A 250 4.10 -21.29 -7.03
N GLU A 251 3.22 -22.05 -7.67
CA GLU A 251 1.89 -22.38 -7.14
C GLU A 251 2.01 -23.25 -5.89
N ASP A 252 2.88 -24.28 -5.89
CA ASP A 252 3.15 -25.10 -4.71
C ASP A 252 3.71 -24.28 -3.55
N MET A 253 4.56 -23.29 -3.83
CA MET A 253 5.04 -22.37 -2.80
C MET A 253 3.87 -21.62 -2.12
N PHE A 254 2.91 -21.12 -2.87
CA PHE A 254 1.76 -20.41 -2.31
C PHE A 254 0.84 -21.35 -1.51
N LEU A 255 0.65 -22.58 -1.95
CA LEU A 255 -0.10 -23.60 -1.18
C LEU A 255 0.61 -23.95 0.14
N ARG A 256 1.94 -24.04 0.14
CA ARG A 256 2.73 -24.21 1.37
C ARG A 256 2.63 -23.00 2.30
N LEU A 257 2.61 -21.79 1.77
CA LEU A 257 2.37 -20.56 2.53
C LEU A 257 0.96 -20.53 3.12
N GLU A 258 -0.04 -21.05 2.41
CA GLU A 258 -1.39 -21.22 2.94
C GLU A 258 -1.43 -22.24 4.07
N ALA A 259 -0.81 -23.39 3.89
CA ALA A 259 -0.70 -24.42 4.93
C ALA A 259 0.05 -23.93 6.19
N ALA A 260 0.98 -22.98 6.03
CA ALA A 260 1.68 -22.31 7.13
C ALA A 260 0.87 -21.14 7.75
N GLY A 261 -0.33 -20.85 7.25
CA GLY A 261 -1.16 -19.74 7.73
C GLY A 261 -0.67 -18.34 7.31
N VAL A 262 0.24 -18.27 6.36
CA VAL A 262 0.79 -17.00 5.83
C VAL A 262 -0.09 -16.42 4.76
N MET A 263 -0.54 -17.24 3.80
CA MET A 263 -1.45 -16.84 2.73
C MET A 263 -2.86 -17.38 2.97
N LEU A 264 -3.85 -16.67 2.44
CA LEU A 264 -5.26 -17.02 2.55
C LEU A 264 -5.90 -16.97 1.16
N ARG A 265 -6.81 -17.90 0.86
CA ARG A 265 -7.72 -17.86 -0.28
C ARG A 265 -9.15 -17.69 0.21
N ILE A 266 -9.92 -16.84 -0.46
CA ILE A 266 -11.35 -16.69 -0.17
C ILE A 266 -12.08 -17.97 -0.54
N ASP A 267 -11.75 -18.56 -1.70
CA ASP A 267 -12.29 -19.82 -2.18
C ASP A 267 -11.16 -20.83 -2.42
N GLU A 268 -11.10 -21.88 -1.60
CA GLU A 268 -10.07 -22.91 -1.67
C GLU A 268 -10.22 -23.83 -2.87
N GLY A 269 -11.43 -23.92 -3.46
CA GLY A 269 -11.73 -24.71 -4.65
C GLY A 269 -11.25 -24.07 -5.96
N VAL A 270 -10.76 -22.81 -5.91
CA VAL A 270 -10.36 -22.06 -7.10
C VAL A 270 -8.88 -21.74 -7.07
N THR A 271 -8.22 -21.87 -8.22
CA THR A 271 -6.82 -21.46 -8.38
C THR A 271 -6.70 -19.95 -8.35
N ALA A 272 -6.07 -19.42 -7.31
CA ALA A 272 -5.81 -17.99 -7.19
C ALA A 272 -4.59 -17.59 -8.04
N THR A 273 -4.75 -16.59 -8.89
CA THR A 273 -3.73 -16.14 -9.85
C THR A 273 -3.21 -14.73 -9.58
N MET A 274 -3.88 -13.98 -8.72
CA MET A 274 -3.47 -12.61 -8.36
C MET A 274 -2.72 -12.63 -7.01
N ALA A 275 -1.52 -12.06 -6.99
CA ALA A 275 -0.65 -12.02 -5.82
C ALA A 275 -0.24 -10.59 -5.42
N ARG A 276 -1.21 -9.66 -5.37
CA ARG A 276 -1.02 -8.33 -4.78
C ARG A 276 -0.93 -8.37 -3.27
N THR A 277 -1.40 -9.45 -2.68
CA THR A 277 -1.29 -9.81 -1.26
C THR A 277 -1.66 -8.70 -0.25
N PRO A 278 -2.82 -8.03 -0.40
CA PRO A 278 -3.31 -7.18 0.68
C PRO A 278 -3.62 -8.04 1.90
N THR A 279 -3.53 -7.46 3.11
CA THR A 279 -3.81 -8.25 4.32
C THR A 279 -5.30 -8.46 4.54
N LEU A 280 -5.64 -9.65 5.05
CA LEU A 280 -6.98 -10.04 5.47
C LEU A 280 -6.88 -10.77 6.81
N ALA A 281 -7.80 -10.55 7.73
CA ALA A 281 -7.89 -11.32 8.97
C ALA A 281 -8.78 -12.55 8.78
N GLY A 282 -8.62 -13.55 9.65
CA GLY A 282 -9.41 -14.78 9.59
C GLY A 282 -10.91 -14.55 9.73
N TRP A 283 -11.33 -13.57 10.55
CA TRP A 283 -12.74 -13.22 10.71
C TRP A 283 -13.32 -12.58 9.43
N GLU A 284 -12.56 -11.71 8.74
CA GLU A 284 -12.96 -11.13 7.44
C GLU A 284 -13.10 -12.25 6.41
N LEU A 285 -12.15 -13.21 6.39
CA LEU A 285 -12.20 -14.35 5.50
C LEU A 285 -13.47 -15.20 5.72
N ALA A 286 -13.80 -15.49 6.97
CA ALA A 286 -15.01 -16.25 7.32
C ALA A 286 -16.29 -15.54 6.86
N ARG A 287 -16.35 -14.22 7.01
CA ARG A 287 -17.48 -13.39 6.55
C ARG A 287 -17.56 -13.37 5.01
N LEU A 288 -16.45 -13.17 4.32
CA LEU A 288 -16.41 -13.14 2.85
C LEU A 288 -16.84 -14.48 2.22
N ARG A 289 -16.60 -15.58 2.89
CA ARG A 289 -17.00 -16.93 2.44
C ARG A 289 -18.52 -17.19 2.54
N THR A 290 -19.27 -16.33 3.23
CA THR A 290 -20.74 -16.41 3.22
C THR A 290 -21.36 -15.87 1.93
N VAL A 291 -20.62 -15.08 1.15
CA VAL A 291 -21.09 -14.59 -0.15
C VAL A 291 -20.87 -15.66 -1.21
N GLU A 292 -21.93 -16.42 -1.53
CA GLU A 292 -21.87 -17.55 -2.44
C GLU A 292 -22.14 -17.18 -3.91
N ARG A 293 -22.84 -16.06 -4.16
CA ARG A 293 -23.14 -15.58 -5.52
C ARG A 293 -21.93 -14.93 -6.19
N VAL A 294 -20.90 -15.73 -6.49
CA VAL A 294 -19.65 -15.28 -7.11
C VAL A 294 -19.67 -15.52 -8.61
N VAL A 295 -19.51 -14.45 -9.38
CA VAL A 295 -19.48 -14.47 -10.85
C VAL A 295 -18.03 -14.47 -11.33
N ARG A 296 -17.61 -15.56 -12.01
CA ARG A 296 -16.26 -15.77 -12.57
C ARG A 296 -16.29 -15.89 -14.10
N LEU A 297 -17.06 -15.03 -14.77
CA LEU A 297 -17.19 -14.99 -16.23
C LEU A 297 -16.25 -13.95 -16.88
N GLY A 298 -15.09 -13.71 -16.30
CA GLY A 298 -14.14 -12.70 -16.77
C GLY A 298 -14.52 -11.29 -16.33
N HIS A 299 -14.03 -10.27 -17.05
CA HIS A 299 -14.27 -8.88 -16.71
C HIS A 299 -15.70 -8.45 -17.09
N LEU A 300 -16.29 -7.58 -16.26
CA LEU A 300 -17.51 -6.88 -16.62
C LEU A 300 -17.21 -5.94 -17.79
N ARG A 301 -18.01 -6.01 -18.85
CA ARG A 301 -17.89 -5.20 -20.05
C ARG A 301 -18.94 -4.10 -20.10
N ARG A 302 -20.15 -4.41 -19.61
CA ARG A 302 -21.25 -3.45 -19.55
C ARG A 302 -22.22 -3.81 -18.42
N ALA A 303 -22.66 -2.81 -17.67
CA ALA A 303 -23.73 -2.90 -16.69
C ALA A 303 -24.99 -2.27 -17.30
N GLU A 304 -26.08 -3.01 -17.33
CA GLU A 304 -27.41 -2.57 -17.76
C GLU A 304 -28.41 -2.77 -16.63
N ARG A 305 -29.55 -2.12 -16.69
CA ARG A 305 -30.65 -2.38 -15.76
C ARG A 305 -31.01 -3.87 -15.82
N GLY A 306 -30.98 -4.55 -14.68
CA GLY A 306 -31.32 -5.96 -14.55
C GLY A 306 -30.31 -6.93 -15.16
N ARG A 307 -29.17 -6.46 -15.73
CA ARG A 307 -28.24 -7.34 -16.44
C ARG A 307 -26.79 -6.88 -16.44
N LEU A 308 -25.88 -7.83 -16.31
CA LEU A 308 -24.42 -7.65 -16.44
C LEU A 308 -23.93 -8.41 -17.67
N LEU A 309 -23.15 -7.77 -18.54
CA LEU A 309 -22.47 -8.38 -19.67
C LEU A 309 -20.98 -8.53 -19.35
N LEU A 310 -20.48 -9.77 -19.36
CA LEU A 310 -19.09 -10.11 -19.01
C LEU A 310 -18.40 -10.78 -20.23
N ASP A 311 -17.08 -10.99 -20.14
CA ASP A 311 -16.32 -11.67 -21.22
C ASP A 311 -16.92 -13.04 -21.60
N GLY A 312 -17.32 -13.84 -20.60
CA GLY A 312 -17.81 -15.21 -20.78
C GLY A 312 -19.32 -15.35 -20.80
N GLY A 313 -20.10 -14.25 -20.84
CA GLY A 313 -21.56 -14.35 -20.90
C GLY A 313 -22.28 -13.20 -20.19
N ALA A 314 -23.52 -13.46 -19.78
CA ALA A 314 -24.37 -12.48 -19.10
C ALA A 314 -24.96 -13.06 -17.82
N VAL A 315 -25.19 -12.21 -16.84
CA VAL A 315 -25.82 -12.54 -15.56
C VAL A 315 -27.00 -11.59 -15.33
N SER A 316 -28.13 -12.12 -14.92
CA SER A 316 -29.28 -11.33 -14.48
C SER A 316 -29.08 -10.90 -13.03
N VAL A 317 -29.45 -9.67 -12.75
CA VAL A 317 -29.48 -9.07 -11.41
C VAL A 317 -30.81 -8.34 -11.22
N ALA A 318 -31.10 -7.84 -10.04
CA ALA A 318 -32.29 -7.07 -9.81
C ALA A 318 -32.31 -5.77 -10.66
N ASP A 319 -33.49 -5.32 -11.04
CA ASP A 319 -33.66 -4.09 -11.85
C ASP A 319 -33.18 -2.82 -11.16
N ASP A 320 -33.21 -2.83 -9.82
CA ASP A 320 -32.76 -1.73 -8.95
C ASP A 320 -31.34 -1.97 -8.38
N ALA A 321 -30.64 -3.02 -8.86
CA ALA A 321 -29.31 -3.35 -8.37
C ALA A 321 -28.33 -2.17 -8.46
N VAL A 322 -27.55 -1.97 -7.40
CA VAL A 322 -26.45 -0.99 -7.38
C VAL A 322 -25.13 -1.70 -7.66
N VAL A 323 -24.47 -1.31 -8.74
CA VAL A 323 -23.15 -1.81 -9.13
C VAL A 323 -22.05 -0.98 -8.48
N VAL A 324 -21.28 -1.59 -7.58
CA VAL A 324 -20.19 -0.94 -6.88
C VAL A 324 -18.88 -1.19 -7.63
N HIS A 325 -18.36 -0.13 -8.25
CA HIS A 325 -17.08 -0.18 -8.96
C HIS A 325 -15.90 -0.19 -7.99
N ALA A 326 -15.34 -1.38 -7.71
CA ALA A 326 -14.16 -1.57 -6.86
C ALA A 326 -12.93 -2.12 -7.64
N ALA A 327 -12.94 -1.99 -8.97
CA ALA A 327 -11.95 -2.58 -9.87
C ALA A 327 -10.90 -1.59 -10.39
N ALA A 328 -10.63 -0.49 -9.67
CA ALA A 328 -9.54 0.41 -10.02
C ALA A 328 -8.17 -0.31 -9.94
N PRO A 329 -7.17 0.10 -10.77
CA PRO A 329 -5.86 -0.57 -10.81
C PRO A 329 -5.10 -0.58 -9.48
N GLY A 330 -5.39 0.34 -8.56
CA GLY A 330 -4.67 0.44 -7.29
C GLY A 330 -3.20 0.84 -7.48
N LEU A 331 -2.29 0.22 -6.73
CA LEU A 331 -0.85 0.46 -6.87
C LEU A 331 -0.33 -0.09 -8.20
N PRO A 332 0.37 0.75 -9.01
CA PRO A 332 0.89 0.32 -10.31
C PRO A 332 2.07 -0.63 -10.15
N VAL A 333 2.14 -1.66 -11.00
CA VAL A 333 3.33 -2.47 -11.16
C VAL A 333 4.21 -1.77 -12.21
N ARG A 334 5.34 -1.22 -11.77
CA ARG A 334 6.29 -0.50 -12.64
C ARG A 334 7.68 -1.11 -12.51
N PRO A 335 8.52 -1.03 -13.56
CA PRO A 335 9.92 -1.44 -13.46
C PRO A 335 10.64 -0.56 -12.45
N PRO A 336 11.59 -1.10 -11.66
CA PRO A 336 12.42 -0.29 -10.78
C PRO A 336 13.36 0.58 -11.62
N VAL A 337 13.55 1.83 -11.18
CA VAL A 337 14.53 2.76 -11.74
C VAL A 337 15.51 3.17 -10.64
N PRO A 338 16.71 3.73 -10.96
CA PRO A 338 17.55 4.30 -9.92
C PRO A 338 16.77 5.31 -9.07
N ILE A 339 16.90 5.26 -7.75
CA ILE A 339 16.23 6.20 -6.85
C ILE A 339 16.81 7.60 -7.05
N TRP A 340 18.13 7.71 -7.07
CA TRP A 340 18.85 8.95 -7.40
C TRP A 340 19.20 8.92 -8.89
N GLY A 341 18.35 9.52 -9.70
CA GLY A 341 18.56 9.74 -11.12
C GLY A 341 19.10 11.14 -11.41
N ASP A 342 19.44 11.38 -12.69
CA ASP A 342 20.01 12.65 -13.15
C ASP A 342 19.03 13.82 -12.96
N ASP A 343 17.74 13.59 -13.22
CA ASP A 343 16.71 14.64 -13.21
C ASP A 343 15.98 14.74 -11.87
N ALA A 344 15.85 13.64 -11.13
CA ALA A 344 15.06 13.58 -9.90
C ALA A 344 15.46 12.44 -8.98
N ILE A 345 15.08 12.59 -7.70
CA ILE A 345 14.99 11.50 -6.73
C ILE A 345 13.60 10.86 -6.90
N THR A 346 13.53 9.61 -7.34
CA THR A 346 12.28 8.87 -7.53
C THR A 346 11.99 8.01 -6.29
N VAL A 347 11.01 8.43 -5.49
CA VAL A 347 10.64 7.69 -4.28
C VAL A 347 9.92 6.40 -4.66
N GLN A 348 10.53 5.26 -4.32
CA GLN A 348 10.09 3.92 -4.65
C GLN A 348 10.12 3.01 -3.42
N PRO A 349 9.46 1.82 -3.45
CA PRO A 349 9.62 0.84 -2.40
C PRO A 349 11.07 0.38 -2.30
N VAL A 350 11.61 0.38 -1.09
CA VAL A 350 12.89 -0.28 -0.77
C VAL A 350 12.60 -1.58 -0.03
N ARG A 351 11.77 -1.51 1.01
CA ARG A 351 11.31 -2.70 1.74
C ARG A 351 9.95 -3.14 1.21
N ALA A 352 9.85 -4.41 0.82
CA ALA A 352 8.62 -5.02 0.32
C ALA A 352 7.45 -4.83 1.31
N GLY A 353 6.32 -4.29 0.82
CA GLY A 353 5.10 -4.10 1.62
C GLY A 353 5.08 -2.90 2.57
N PHE A 354 6.20 -2.14 2.71
CA PHE A 354 6.31 -1.03 3.68
C PHE A 354 6.74 0.27 3.01
N PRO A 355 5.85 0.94 2.26
CA PRO A 355 6.20 2.13 1.46
C PRO A 355 6.64 3.32 2.31
N CYS A 356 6.03 3.55 3.47
CA CYS A 356 6.40 4.66 4.35
C CYS A 356 7.82 4.49 4.92
N PHE A 357 8.18 3.26 5.33
CA PHE A 357 9.56 2.97 5.72
C PHE A 357 10.54 3.22 4.58
N GLY A 358 10.24 2.73 3.37
CA GLY A 358 11.09 2.94 2.19
C GLY A 358 11.31 4.43 1.88
N ALA A 359 10.25 5.23 1.91
CA ALA A 359 10.32 6.67 1.66
C ALA A 359 11.11 7.42 2.76
N ALA A 360 10.89 7.07 4.03
CA ALA A 360 11.67 7.63 5.14
C ALA A 360 13.15 7.24 5.06
N LEU A 361 13.47 6.00 4.67
CA LEU A 361 14.85 5.55 4.46
C LEU A 361 15.53 6.35 3.34
N ILE A 362 14.86 6.59 2.22
CA ILE A 362 15.39 7.42 1.13
C ILE A 362 15.66 8.84 1.61
N GLY A 363 14.75 9.46 2.38
CA GLY A 363 14.95 10.80 2.95
C GLY A 363 16.11 10.86 3.96
N HIS A 364 16.24 9.83 4.80
CA HIS A 364 17.36 9.71 5.73
C HIS A 364 18.71 9.56 5.00
N VAL A 365 18.78 8.69 4.00
CA VAL A 365 20.01 8.47 3.21
C VAL A 365 20.35 9.72 2.39
N GLU A 366 19.36 10.44 1.85
CA GLU A 366 19.59 11.73 1.20
C GLU A 366 20.24 12.74 2.13
N ALA A 367 19.79 12.80 3.38
CA ALA A 367 20.28 13.73 4.39
C ALA A 367 21.67 13.39 4.96
N THR A 368 22.09 12.12 4.91
CA THR A 368 23.24 11.64 5.69
C THR A 368 24.37 10.98 4.89
N VAL A 369 24.13 10.73 3.60
CA VAL A 369 25.10 10.06 2.73
C VAL A 369 25.44 10.94 1.54
N ASP A 370 26.71 11.09 1.23
CA ASP A 370 27.17 11.83 0.08
C ASP A 370 27.26 10.95 -1.19
N GLY A 371 26.95 11.56 -2.34
CA GLY A 371 27.10 10.98 -3.68
C GLY A 371 25.98 9.98 -4.04
N ASP A 372 25.29 10.27 -5.15
CA ASP A 372 24.12 9.55 -5.62
C ASP A 372 24.40 8.08 -5.94
N GLU A 373 25.57 7.78 -6.47
CA GLU A 373 26.00 6.40 -6.74
C GLU A 373 26.07 5.57 -5.45
N ARG A 374 26.61 6.16 -4.36
CA ARG A 374 26.66 5.50 -3.04
C ARG A 374 25.27 5.33 -2.46
N LYS A 375 24.40 6.34 -2.56
CA LYS A 375 23.01 6.28 -2.11
C LYS A 375 22.24 5.19 -2.85
N ASN A 376 22.40 5.06 -4.17
CA ASN A 376 21.78 4.01 -4.98
C ASN A 376 22.28 2.60 -4.63
N ARG A 377 23.51 2.45 -4.13
CA ARG A 377 23.99 1.15 -3.60
C ARG A 377 23.38 0.80 -2.25
N ILE A 378 23.04 1.76 -1.42
CA ILE A 378 22.42 1.58 -0.11
C ILE A 378 20.90 1.32 -0.25
N CYS A 379 20.21 2.11 -1.06
CA CYS A 379 18.77 1.99 -1.27
C CYS A 379 18.47 1.36 -2.63
N LEU A 380 18.43 0.02 -2.67
CA LEU A 380 18.00 -0.70 -3.86
C LEU A 380 16.49 -0.67 -3.98
N PRO A 381 15.92 -0.32 -5.15
CA PRO A 381 14.49 -0.30 -5.33
C PRO A 381 13.90 -1.72 -5.39
N SER A 382 12.73 -1.88 -4.81
CA SER A 382 11.87 -3.06 -4.93
C SER A 382 10.71 -2.76 -5.89
N VAL A 383 9.82 -3.74 -6.09
CA VAL A 383 8.67 -3.64 -7.00
C VAL A 383 7.37 -3.99 -6.27
N TYR A 384 6.23 -3.67 -6.87
CA TYR A 384 4.96 -4.31 -6.52
C TYR A 384 4.71 -5.51 -7.42
N ALA A 385 3.79 -6.38 -6.99
CA ALA A 385 3.45 -7.62 -7.68
C ALA A 385 1.97 -7.68 -8.04
N ASP A 386 1.65 -8.38 -9.12
CA ASP A 386 0.28 -8.76 -9.50
C ASP A 386 0.15 -10.28 -9.64
N THR A 387 1.21 -10.96 -10.08
CA THR A 387 1.24 -12.42 -10.29
C THR A 387 2.15 -13.13 -9.29
N LEU A 388 2.05 -14.45 -9.19
CA LEU A 388 2.86 -15.26 -8.28
C LEU A 388 4.37 -15.11 -8.57
N PRO A 389 4.86 -15.21 -9.83
CA PRO A 389 6.27 -14.96 -10.13
C PRO A 389 6.72 -13.54 -9.76
N GLN A 390 5.87 -12.52 -10.01
CA GLN A 390 6.19 -11.16 -9.62
C GLN A 390 6.27 -11.01 -8.10
N TRP A 391 5.49 -11.76 -7.32
CA TRP A 391 5.60 -11.77 -5.86
C TRP A 391 6.92 -12.39 -5.40
N ALA A 392 7.37 -13.47 -6.02
CA ALA A 392 8.70 -14.03 -5.76
C ALA A 392 9.82 -13.02 -6.09
N ARG A 393 9.67 -12.26 -7.18
CA ARG A 393 10.57 -11.15 -7.53
C ARG A 393 10.54 -10.02 -6.49
N LEU A 394 9.36 -9.62 -6.01
CA LEU A 394 9.20 -8.66 -4.92
C LEU A 394 9.99 -9.09 -3.67
N GLN A 395 9.85 -10.35 -3.22
CA GLN A 395 10.57 -10.88 -2.06
C GLN A 395 12.08 -10.90 -2.29
N THR A 396 12.52 -11.33 -3.46
CA THR A 396 13.94 -11.38 -3.82
C THR A 396 14.58 -9.99 -3.84
N LEU A 397 13.94 -9.01 -4.46
CA LEU A 397 14.43 -7.63 -4.50
C LEU A 397 14.37 -6.98 -3.11
N GLY A 398 13.29 -7.19 -2.38
CA GLY A 398 13.13 -6.69 -1.01
C GLY A 398 14.22 -7.23 -0.07
N TYR A 399 14.56 -8.51 -0.17
CA TYR A 399 15.65 -9.10 0.59
C TYR A 399 17.02 -8.47 0.24
N ARG A 400 17.31 -8.30 -1.05
CA ARG A 400 18.56 -7.63 -1.50
C ARG A 400 18.64 -6.19 -0.99
N ALA A 401 17.52 -5.47 -1.01
CA ALA A 401 17.43 -4.11 -0.49
C ALA A 401 17.72 -4.06 1.02
N VAL A 402 17.19 -4.99 1.80
CA VAL A 402 17.48 -5.11 3.24
C VAL A 402 18.97 -5.37 3.47
N GLN A 403 19.58 -6.28 2.70
CA GLN A 403 21.04 -6.54 2.80
C GLN A 403 21.85 -5.28 2.48
N ALA A 404 21.46 -4.54 1.44
CA ALA A 404 22.18 -3.36 0.98
C ALA A 404 22.18 -2.23 2.04
N PHE A 405 21.01 -1.84 2.57
CA PHE A 405 20.99 -0.79 3.60
C PHE A 405 21.55 -1.25 4.95
N SER A 406 21.43 -2.54 5.28
CA SER A 406 21.99 -3.09 6.52
C SER A 406 23.53 -3.20 6.49
N ALA A 407 24.14 -3.19 5.30
CA ALA A 407 25.59 -3.15 5.14
C ALA A 407 26.21 -1.78 5.50
N ALA A 408 25.40 -0.72 5.59
CA ALA A 408 25.80 0.60 6.06
C ALA A 408 25.47 0.75 7.56
N PRO A 409 26.45 0.73 8.49
CA PRO A 409 26.20 0.62 9.94
C PRO A 409 25.28 1.72 10.50
N ASP A 410 25.47 2.97 10.10
CA ASP A 410 24.69 4.09 10.59
C ASP A 410 23.24 4.04 10.08
N VAL A 411 23.05 3.68 8.81
CA VAL A 411 21.73 3.49 8.20
C VAL A 411 20.99 2.30 8.84
N ARG A 412 21.71 1.21 9.09
CA ARG A 412 21.18 0.04 9.79
C ARG A 412 20.72 0.39 11.19
N ALA A 413 21.56 1.06 11.99
CA ALA A 413 21.22 1.46 13.36
C ALA A 413 19.98 2.36 13.40
N TRP A 414 19.86 3.32 12.46
CA TRP A 414 18.68 4.15 12.34
C TRP A 414 17.44 3.31 11.97
N ALA A 415 17.55 2.43 10.98
CA ALA A 415 16.44 1.61 10.52
C ALA A 415 15.95 0.61 11.59
N GLU A 416 16.84 0.02 12.37
CA GLU A 416 16.53 -0.90 13.47
C GLU A 416 15.76 -0.20 14.61
N GLY A 417 16.02 1.09 14.85
CA GLY A 417 15.31 1.90 15.85
C GLY A 417 13.93 2.39 15.41
N LEU A 418 13.59 2.30 14.12
CA LEU A 418 12.42 2.96 13.56
C LEU A 418 11.14 2.13 13.68
N ALA A 419 10.07 2.72 14.22
CA ALA A 419 8.77 2.06 14.37
C ALA A 419 8.13 1.64 13.03
N LEU A 420 8.39 2.39 11.95
CA LEU A 420 7.95 2.06 10.59
C LEU A 420 8.56 0.76 10.04
N ASN A 421 9.68 0.30 10.63
CA ASN A 421 10.37 -0.91 10.19
C ASN A 421 9.76 -2.15 10.85
N PRO A 422 9.17 -3.09 10.09
CA PRO A 422 8.60 -4.31 10.64
C PRO A 422 9.64 -5.23 11.31
N ALA A 423 10.91 -5.10 10.94
CA ALA A 423 12.03 -5.82 11.55
C ALA A 423 12.85 -4.91 12.48
N ARG A 424 12.21 -3.93 13.14
CA ARG A 424 12.87 -3.13 14.17
C ARG A 424 13.40 -4.04 15.28
N VAL A 425 14.54 -3.65 15.82
CA VAL A 425 15.14 -4.33 16.97
C VAL A 425 14.75 -3.56 18.24
N PRO A 426 14.00 -4.15 19.18
CA PRO A 426 13.62 -3.49 20.42
C PRO A 426 14.85 -3.24 21.30
N PRO A 427 14.79 -2.29 22.25
CA PRO A 427 15.80 -2.17 23.28
C PRO A 427 15.98 -3.50 24.01
N GLY A 428 17.20 -4.01 24.10
CA GLY A 428 17.51 -5.34 24.65
C GLY A 428 17.71 -6.44 23.61
N GLY A 429 17.51 -6.13 22.33
CA GLY A 429 17.81 -7.05 21.22
C GLY A 429 16.66 -8.01 20.90
N LEU A 430 16.94 -8.92 19.97
CA LEU A 430 16.03 -9.99 19.56
C LEU A 430 16.28 -11.21 20.47
N THR A 431 15.38 -11.48 21.41
CA THR A 431 15.52 -12.56 22.39
C THR A 431 14.19 -13.29 22.61
N GLY A 432 14.30 -14.55 22.99
CA GLY A 432 13.16 -15.38 23.41
C GLY A 432 12.91 -16.59 22.51
N PRO A 433 12.23 -17.62 23.01
CA PRO A 433 12.10 -18.92 22.34
C PRO A 433 11.53 -18.85 20.92
N ARG A 434 10.56 -17.97 20.67
CA ARG A 434 9.96 -17.78 19.33
C ARG A 434 10.93 -17.12 18.36
N VAL A 435 11.80 -16.22 18.84
CA VAL A 435 12.85 -15.58 18.05
C VAL A 435 13.92 -16.62 17.70
N ASP A 436 14.38 -17.39 18.69
CA ASP A 436 15.42 -18.40 18.53
C ASP A 436 14.97 -19.47 17.52
N GLU A 437 13.74 -19.99 17.65
CA GLU A 437 13.15 -20.93 16.69
C GLU A 437 13.08 -20.35 15.27
N ALA A 438 12.66 -19.10 15.14
CA ALA A 438 12.56 -18.44 13.83
C ALA A 438 13.95 -18.26 13.20
N LEU A 439 14.96 -17.88 13.98
CA LEU A 439 16.35 -17.74 13.52
C LEU A 439 16.94 -19.07 13.07
N GLU A 440 16.73 -20.16 13.80
CA GLU A 440 17.16 -21.51 13.40
C GLU A 440 16.55 -21.94 12.06
N ARG A 441 15.26 -21.64 11.85
CA ARG A 441 14.57 -21.91 10.57
C ARG A 441 15.11 -21.04 9.45
N VAL A 442 15.37 -19.75 9.72
CA VAL A 442 15.98 -18.84 8.74
C VAL A 442 17.36 -19.36 8.35
N ASP A 443 18.23 -19.71 9.30
CA ASP A 443 19.57 -20.23 9.02
C ASP A 443 19.52 -21.47 8.11
N ARG A 444 18.60 -22.39 8.39
CA ARG A 444 18.44 -23.63 7.62
C ARG A 444 17.94 -23.40 6.19
N TYR A 445 16.95 -22.52 6.00
CA TYR A 445 16.20 -22.45 4.75
C TYR A 445 16.51 -21.22 3.89
N GLN A 446 17.20 -20.20 4.41
CA GLN A 446 17.42 -18.95 3.67
C GLN A 446 18.20 -19.17 2.36
N GLY A 447 19.28 -19.92 2.38
CA GLY A 447 20.07 -20.20 1.19
C GLY A 447 19.27 -20.90 0.09
N PRO A 448 18.76 -22.11 0.34
CA PRO A 448 17.96 -22.84 -0.66
C PRO A 448 16.66 -22.12 -1.03
N GLY A 449 15.97 -21.49 -0.07
CA GLY A 449 14.75 -20.72 -0.32
C GLY A 449 14.97 -19.52 -1.23
N MET A 450 16.02 -18.75 -0.99
CA MET A 450 16.37 -17.60 -1.84
C MET A 450 16.77 -18.03 -3.25
N ALA A 451 17.51 -19.13 -3.39
CA ALA A 451 17.87 -19.69 -4.70
C ALA A 451 16.62 -20.11 -5.48
N ARG A 452 15.66 -20.75 -4.82
CA ARG A 452 14.40 -21.17 -5.45
C ARG A 452 13.49 -20.00 -5.80
N MET A 453 13.35 -19.01 -4.89
CA MET A 453 12.61 -17.77 -5.19
C MET A 453 13.20 -17.01 -6.38
N ALA A 454 14.53 -16.98 -6.53
CA ALA A 454 15.16 -16.35 -7.70
C ALA A 454 14.79 -17.07 -9.01
N GLN A 455 14.66 -18.40 -9.00
CA GLN A 455 14.17 -19.18 -10.16
C GLN A 455 12.70 -18.80 -10.49
N PHE A 456 11.82 -18.73 -9.48
CA PHE A 456 10.44 -18.32 -9.69
C PHE A 456 10.34 -16.87 -10.17
N ALA A 457 11.16 -15.98 -9.63
CA ALA A 457 11.21 -14.57 -10.04
C ALA A 457 11.67 -14.37 -11.50
N ALA A 458 12.44 -15.29 -12.04
CA ALA A 458 12.86 -15.25 -13.45
C ALA A 458 11.73 -15.61 -14.45
N MET A 459 10.59 -16.09 -13.94
CA MET A 459 9.39 -16.37 -14.74
C MET A 459 8.45 -15.15 -14.86
N ALA A 460 8.81 -14.00 -14.22
CA ALA A 460 7.98 -12.79 -14.10
C ALA A 460 8.03 -11.89 -15.36
#